data_5493b211285682d01fd4116db941be8f
#
_entry.id   5493b211285682d01fd4116db941be8f
#
_cell.length_a   1.000
_cell.length_b   1.000
_cell.length_c   1.000
_cell.angle_alpha   90.00
_cell.angle_beta   90.00
_cell.angle_gamma   90.00
#
_symmetry.space_group_name_H-M   'P 1'
#
loop_
_entity.id
_entity.type
_entity.pdbx_description
1 polymer ?
#
loop_
_entity_poly.entity_id
_entity_poly.type
_entity_poly.pdbx_seq_one_letter_code
_entity_poly.pdbx_strand_id
1 'polypeptide(L)'
;AHAFAHFQFALPDLDCDYYGSSLHKWLSAPLGAGMLYVKKGNAAKVWPLLAEGDKKDDDIYRLNHIGTHPVHTDLAIGDAVDFHQKIGGERKEARLRYLQNYWTSKVRNLPHVIVNTPVDPKRSCGIANVGIKGMKPKELADTLMAKYKIYTVAIDGANVFGCRISPNLYTT
;
A
#
# COMPACT_ATOMS: atom_id res chain seq x y z
N ALA A 1 4.54 -1.30 2.78
CA ALA A 1 3.29 -2.02 2.53
C ALA A 1 2.41 -1.37 1.44
N HIS A 2 2.59 -0.08 1.11
CA HIS A 2 1.80 0.60 0.06
C HIS A 2 2.47 0.62 -1.31
N ALA A 3 3.71 0.18 -1.46
CA ALA A 3 4.40 0.16 -2.74
C ALA A 3 4.05 -1.08 -3.59
N PHE A 4 4.00 -2.25 -2.95
CA PHE A 4 3.77 -3.52 -3.60
C PHE A 4 2.43 -3.54 -4.36
N ALA A 5 2.47 -3.91 -5.63
CA ALA A 5 1.35 -3.92 -6.56
C ALA A 5 0.65 -2.55 -6.78
N HIS A 6 1.21 -1.45 -6.27
CA HIS A 6 0.75 -0.08 -6.47
C HIS A 6 1.43 0.56 -7.67
N PHE A 7 2.72 0.37 -7.80
CA PHE A 7 3.54 0.77 -8.94
C PHE A 7 4.61 -0.27 -9.19
N GLN A 8 5.26 -0.20 -10.36
CA GLN A 8 6.27 -1.17 -10.76
C GLN A 8 7.62 -0.89 -10.11
N PHE A 9 8.19 -1.93 -9.53
CA PHE A 9 9.57 -1.99 -9.07
C PHE A 9 9.99 -3.47 -8.94
N ALA A 10 11.26 -3.74 -8.95
CA ALA A 10 11.79 -5.07 -8.68
C ALA A 10 12.51 -5.09 -7.33
N LEU A 11 12.34 -6.18 -6.57
CA LEU A 11 13.01 -6.33 -5.27
C LEU A 11 14.54 -6.23 -5.35
N PRO A 12 15.21 -6.77 -6.41
CA PRO A 12 16.66 -6.58 -6.57
C PRO A 12 17.09 -5.12 -6.64
N ASP A 13 16.26 -4.23 -7.20
CA ASP A 13 16.59 -2.81 -7.33
C ASP A 13 16.59 -2.08 -5.98
N LEU A 14 15.92 -2.65 -4.98
CA LEU A 14 15.89 -2.10 -3.61
C LEU A 14 17.12 -2.48 -2.80
N ASP A 15 17.87 -3.49 -3.22
CA ASP A 15 19.02 -4.08 -2.51
C ASP A 15 18.78 -4.26 -0.99
N CYS A 16 17.58 -4.68 -0.63
CA CYS A 16 17.19 -4.85 0.77
C CYS A 16 17.39 -6.29 1.24
N ASP A 17 17.74 -6.47 2.51
CA ASP A 17 17.86 -7.77 3.15
C ASP A 17 16.50 -8.39 3.48
N TYR A 18 15.53 -7.55 3.80
CA TYR A 18 14.18 -7.94 4.17
C TYR A 18 13.16 -6.99 3.55
N TYR A 19 12.04 -7.55 3.06
CA TYR A 19 10.94 -6.75 2.58
C TYR A 19 9.60 -7.35 3.02
N GLY A 20 8.82 -6.59 3.79
CA GLY A 20 7.49 -6.98 4.24
C GLY A 20 6.40 -6.19 3.55
N SER A 21 5.32 -6.85 3.13
CA SER A 21 4.17 -6.20 2.56
C SER A 21 2.85 -6.86 2.94
N SER A 22 1.82 -6.03 3.10
CA SER A 22 0.43 -6.49 3.16
C SER A 22 -0.08 -6.72 1.75
N LEU A 23 -0.64 -7.88 1.46
CA LEU A 23 -1.14 -8.25 0.14
C LEU A 23 -2.61 -7.83 -0.09
N HIS A 24 -3.36 -7.57 1.00
CA HIS A 24 -4.75 -7.15 0.95
C HIS A 24 -4.98 -5.69 0.49
N LYS A 25 -3.91 -4.95 0.19
CA LYS A 25 -4.01 -3.55 -0.28
C LYS A 25 -4.10 -3.50 -1.80
N TRP A 26 -2.99 -3.20 -2.45
CA TRP A 26 -2.95 -2.99 -3.90
C TRP A 26 -2.94 -4.27 -4.72
N LEU A 27 -2.52 -5.40 -4.16
CA LEU A 27 -2.66 -6.70 -4.83
C LEU A 27 -4.11 -7.20 -4.80
N SER A 28 -4.93 -6.71 -3.86
CA SER A 28 -6.33 -7.09 -3.68
C SER A 28 -6.54 -8.53 -3.18
N ALA A 29 -5.56 -9.10 -2.49
CA ALA A 29 -5.74 -10.35 -1.74
C ALA A 29 -6.71 -10.15 -0.56
N PRO A 30 -7.29 -11.20 0.00
CA PRO A 30 -8.13 -11.10 1.20
C PRO A 30 -7.41 -10.48 2.40
N LEU A 31 -8.18 -9.97 3.35
CA LEU A 31 -7.65 -9.44 4.61
C LEU A 31 -6.86 -10.52 5.35
N GLY A 32 -5.76 -10.13 5.97
CA GLY A 32 -4.86 -11.03 6.69
C GLY A 32 -3.70 -11.54 5.85
N ALA A 33 -3.77 -11.49 4.51
CA ALA A 33 -2.67 -11.89 3.65
C ALA A 33 -1.50 -10.90 3.71
N GLY A 34 -0.30 -11.44 3.84
CA GLY A 34 0.96 -10.71 3.84
C GLY A 34 2.10 -11.56 3.30
N MET A 35 3.25 -10.92 3.07
CA MET A 35 4.47 -11.62 2.69
C MET A 35 5.69 -11.03 3.39
N LEU A 36 6.68 -11.88 3.62
CA LEU A 36 8.02 -11.50 4.01
C LEU A 36 9.02 -12.06 2.99
N TYR A 37 9.72 -11.17 2.31
CA TYR A 37 10.91 -11.53 1.54
C TYR A 37 12.13 -11.49 2.45
N VAL A 38 12.97 -12.50 2.35
CA VAL A 38 14.26 -12.59 3.03
C VAL A 38 15.33 -12.88 1.97
N LYS A 39 16.35 -12.03 1.90
CA LYS A 39 17.48 -12.21 0.97
C LYS A 39 18.17 -13.54 1.27
N LYS A 40 18.50 -14.30 0.23
CA LYS A 40 19.19 -15.59 0.35
C LYS A 40 20.43 -15.48 1.27
N GLY A 41 20.56 -16.39 2.21
CA GLY A 41 21.63 -16.39 3.21
C GLY A 41 21.28 -15.62 4.50
N ASN A 42 20.16 -14.93 4.56
CA ASN A 42 19.72 -14.24 5.79
C ASN A 42 18.62 -15.00 6.56
N ALA A 43 18.10 -16.11 6.04
CA ALA A 43 17.07 -16.89 6.73
C ALA A 43 17.52 -17.36 8.12
N ALA A 44 18.76 -17.84 8.24
CA ALA A 44 19.33 -18.28 9.52
C ALA A 44 19.47 -17.17 10.58
N LYS A 45 19.44 -15.90 10.17
CA LYS A 45 19.53 -14.74 11.08
C LYS A 45 18.17 -14.32 11.64
N VAL A 46 17.08 -14.89 11.15
CA VAL A 46 15.72 -14.55 11.59
C VAL A 46 15.21 -15.62 12.53
N TRP A 47 14.75 -15.24 13.72
CA TRP A 47 14.08 -16.14 14.64
C TRP A 47 12.68 -16.47 14.17
N PRO A 48 12.29 -17.77 14.10
CA PRO A 48 10.91 -18.14 13.86
C PRO A 48 10.03 -17.69 15.03
N LEU A 49 8.81 -17.28 14.75
CA LEU A 49 7.85 -16.87 15.79
C LEU A 49 7.43 -18.06 16.66
N LEU A 50 7.28 -19.24 16.06
CA LEU A 50 6.98 -20.49 16.73
C LEU A 50 8.12 -21.48 16.50
N ALA A 51 8.39 -22.31 17.51
CA ALA A 51 9.42 -23.33 17.43
C ALA A 51 9.05 -24.38 16.36
N GLU A 52 9.99 -24.66 15.47
CA GLU A 52 9.93 -25.73 14.47
C GLU A 52 11.26 -26.47 14.49
N GLY A 53 11.23 -27.75 14.94
CA GLY A 53 12.47 -28.47 15.24
C GLY A 53 13.07 -29.31 14.12
N ASP A 54 12.34 -29.45 12.99
CA ASP A 54 12.69 -30.36 11.90
C ASP A 54 13.26 -29.67 10.65
N LYS A 55 13.31 -28.33 10.64
CA LYS A 55 13.83 -27.56 9.53
C LYS A 55 15.23 -27.00 9.78
N LYS A 56 16.04 -26.98 8.73
CA LYS A 56 17.38 -26.38 8.79
C LYS A 56 17.29 -24.86 9.00
N ASP A 57 18.31 -24.28 9.61
CA ASP A 57 18.35 -22.85 9.91
C ASP A 57 18.26 -21.93 8.66
N ASP A 58 18.74 -22.40 7.51
CA ASP A 58 18.71 -21.68 6.25
C ASP A 58 17.43 -21.94 5.43
N ASP A 59 16.55 -22.83 5.88
CA ASP A 59 15.27 -23.09 5.24
C ASP A 59 14.27 -21.97 5.57
N ILE A 60 13.84 -21.23 4.55
CA ILE A 60 12.87 -20.14 4.71
C ILE A 60 11.51 -20.62 5.24
N TYR A 61 11.14 -21.88 4.98
CA TYR A 61 9.85 -22.43 5.41
C TYR A 61 9.71 -22.51 6.93
N ARG A 62 10.83 -22.53 7.69
CA ARG A 62 10.78 -22.46 9.15
C ARG A 62 10.18 -21.16 9.70
N LEU A 63 10.14 -20.10 8.86
CA LEU A 63 9.55 -18.81 9.23
C LEU A 63 8.06 -18.73 8.90
N ASN A 64 7.51 -19.73 8.22
CA ASN A 64 6.11 -19.73 7.78
C ASN A 64 5.17 -20.48 8.73
N HIS A 65 5.70 -21.13 9.77
CA HIS A 65 4.86 -21.82 10.73
C HIS A 65 4.20 -20.83 11.70
N ILE A 66 2.89 -20.73 11.66
CA ILE A 66 2.08 -19.85 12.51
C ILE A 66 0.94 -20.59 13.23
N GLY A 67 0.95 -21.93 13.17
CA GLY A 67 -0.12 -22.76 13.70
C GLY A 67 -1.37 -22.76 12.82
N THR A 68 -2.54 -23.01 13.40
CA THR A 68 -3.81 -23.01 12.69
C THR A 68 -4.16 -21.60 12.22
N HIS A 69 -4.42 -21.45 10.93
CA HIS A 69 -4.71 -20.17 10.30
C HIS A 69 -5.75 -20.31 9.18
N PRO A 70 -6.33 -19.21 8.68
CA PRO A 70 -7.33 -19.23 7.61
C PRO A 70 -6.69 -19.59 6.26
N VAL A 71 -6.56 -20.86 5.92
CA VAL A 71 -5.92 -21.37 4.70
C VAL A 71 -6.54 -20.80 3.42
N HIS A 72 -7.83 -20.50 3.42
CA HIS A 72 -8.50 -19.86 2.28
C HIS A 72 -7.90 -18.49 1.92
N THR A 73 -7.38 -17.76 2.89
CA THR A 73 -6.67 -16.49 2.65
C THR A 73 -5.39 -16.71 1.85
N ASP A 74 -4.60 -17.72 2.23
CA ASP A 74 -3.36 -18.05 1.54
C ASP A 74 -3.62 -18.57 0.11
N LEU A 75 -4.62 -19.44 -0.05
CA LEU A 75 -5.01 -19.97 -1.36
C LEU A 75 -5.46 -18.87 -2.33
N ALA A 76 -6.20 -17.89 -1.83
CA ALA A 76 -6.69 -16.78 -2.65
C ALA A 76 -5.59 -15.77 -3.07
N ILE A 77 -4.36 -15.89 -2.55
CA ILE A 77 -3.23 -15.06 -3.02
C ILE A 77 -2.93 -15.33 -4.49
N GLY A 78 -3.01 -16.60 -4.92
CA GLY A 78 -2.83 -16.99 -6.32
C GLY A 78 -3.82 -16.26 -7.25
N ASP A 79 -5.11 -16.27 -6.89
CA ASP A 79 -6.14 -15.58 -7.67
C ASP A 79 -5.90 -14.06 -7.74
N ALA A 80 -5.44 -13.47 -6.64
CA ALA A 80 -5.11 -12.04 -6.62
C ALA A 80 -3.90 -11.69 -7.51
N VAL A 81 -2.90 -12.57 -7.57
CA VAL A 81 -1.75 -12.43 -8.49
C VAL A 81 -2.22 -12.53 -9.92
N ASP A 82 -3.02 -13.54 -10.26
CA ASP A 82 -3.59 -13.73 -11.61
C ASP A 82 -4.42 -12.53 -12.05
N PHE A 83 -5.25 -12.02 -11.15
CA PHE A 83 -6.04 -10.80 -11.40
C PHE A 83 -5.14 -9.60 -11.69
N HIS A 84 -4.09 -9.39 -10.88
CA HIS A 84 -3.13 -8.33 -11.09
C HIS A 84 -2.40 -8.45 -12.43
N GLN A 85 -1.98 -9.65 -12.80
CA GLN A 85 -1.31 -9.93 -14.07
C GLN A 85 -2.23 -9.73 -15.28
N LYS A 86 -3.51 -10.15 -15.19
CA LYS A 86 -4.52 -9.95 -16.24
C LYS A 86 -4.81 -8.48 -16.50
N ILE A 87 -4.84 -7.65 -15.46
CA ILE A 87 -4.96 -6.20 -15.63
C ILE A 87 -3.70 -5.62 -16.26
N GLY A 88 -2.54 -6.11 -15.85
CA GLY A 88 -1.22 -5.59 -16.19
C GLY A 88 -0.78 -4.49 -15.24
N GLY A 89 0.41 -4.68 -14.63
CA GLY A 89 0.95 -3.78 -13.62
C GLY A 89 1.13 -2.34 -14.12
N GLU A 90 1.66 -2.17 -15.33
CA GLU A 90 1.84 -0.85 -15.96
C GLU A 90 0.49 -0.13 -16.19
N ARG A 91 -0.51 -0.85 -16.70
CA ARG A 91 -1.85 -0.30 -16.92
C ARG A 91 -2.48 0.13 -15.60
N LYS A 92 -2.33 -0.68 -14.57
CA LYS A 92 -2.81 -0.37 -13.22
C LYS A 92 -2.13 0.88 -12.66
N GLU A 93 -0.81 0.96 -12.73
CA GLU A 93 -0.04 2.12 -12.30
C GLU A 93 -0.47 3.38 -13.06
N ALA A 94 -0.56 3.32 -14.38
CA ALA A 94 -1.02 4.45 -15.20
C ALA A 94 -2.41 4.95 -14.79
N ARG A 95 -3.36 4.03 -14.53
CA ARG A 95 -4.69 4.38 -14.04
C ARG A 95 -4.66 5.06 -12.68
N LEU A 96 -3.87 4.54 -11.75
CA LEU A 96 -3.76 5.12 -10.40
C LEU A 96 -3.14 6.52 -10.44
N ARG A 97 -2.10 6.73 -11.26
CA ARG A 97 -1.50 8.04 -11.49
C ARG A 97 -2.49 9.02 -12.15
N TYR A 98 -3.24 8.54 -13.13
CA TYR A 98 -4.30 9.35 -13.75
C TYR A 98 -5.32 9.81 -12.72
N LEU A 99 -5.85 8.89 -11.90
CA LEU A 99 -6.83 9.23 -10.87
C LEU A 99 -6.29 10.24 -9.86
N GLN A 100 -5.06 10.06 -9.40
CA GLN A 100 -4.42 11.00 -8.50
C GLN A 100 -4.25 12.39 -9.13
N ASN A 101 -3.73 12.46 -10.35
CA ASN A 101 -3.49 13.72 -11.05
C ASN A 101 -4.79 14.42 -11.46
N TYR A 102 -5.84 13.66 -11.79
CA TYR A 102 -7.13 14.21 -12.23
C TYR A 102 -7.73 15.18 -11.22
N TRP A 103 -7.72 14.85 -9.95
CA TRP A 103 -8.27 15.73 -8.93
C TRP A 103 -7.23 16.71 -8.37
N THR A 104 -5.97 16.29 -8.19
CA THR A 104 -4.96 17.17 -7.61
C THR A 104 -4.64 18.36 -8.49
N SER A 105 -4.64 18.21 -9.82
CA SER A 105 -4.42 19.31 -10.76
C SER A 105 -5.53 20.39 -10.67
N LYS A 106 -6.75 19.99 -10.35
CA LYS A 106 -7.89 20.92 -10.23
C LYS A 106 -7.85 21.75 -8.95
N VAL A 107 -7.26 21.22 -7.88
CA VAL A 107 -7.31 21.88 -6.56
C VAL A 107 -5.97 22.50 -6.14
N ARG A 108 -4.86 22.09 -6.73
CA ARG A 108 -3.51 22.50 -6.31
C ARG A 108 -3.28 24.00 -6.34
N ASN A 109 -3.89 24.70 -7.29
CA ASN A 109 -3.72 26.13 -7.47
C ASN A 109 -4.76 26.96 -6.69
N LEU A 110 -5.66 26.34 -5.94
CA LEU A 110 -6.62 27.05 -5.10
C LEU A 110 -5.90 27.65 -3.88
N PRO A 111 -6.06 28.93 -3.57
CA PRO A 111 -5.23 29.63 -2.57
C PRO A 111 -5.39 29.11 -1.14
N HIS A 112 -6.50 28.45 -0.85
CA HIS A 112 -6.78 27.85 0.47
C HIS A 112 -6.43 26.37 0.58
N VAL A 113 -6.01 25.73 -0.52
CA VAL A 113 -5.70 24.28 -0.58
C VAL A 113 -4.20 24.06 -0.48
N ILE A 114 -3.82 23.01 0.25
CA ILE A 114 -2.45 22.51 0.36
C ILE A 114 -2.45 21.07 -0.14
N VAL A 115 -1.82 20.80 -1.29
CA VAL A 115 -1.59 19.43 -1.74
C VAL A 115 -0.17 19.04 -1.33
N ASN A 116 -0.06 18.20 -0.28
CA ASN A 116 1.22 17.78 0.28
C ASN A 116 1.97 16.79 -0.63
N THR A 117 1.26 16.16 -1.54
CA THR A 117 1.85 15.18 -2.48
C THR A 117 2.63 15.90 -3.58
N PRO A 118 3.89 15.50 -3.83
CA PRO A 118 4.70 16.07 -4.92
C PRO A 118 4.05 15.89 -6.30
N VAL A 119 4.35 16.82 -7.21
CA VAL A 119 3.96 16.70 -8.63
C VAL A 119 4.82 15.67 -9.35
N ASP A 120 6.07 15.47 -8.90
CA ASP A 120 7.01 14.54 -9.49
C ASP A 120 6.45 13.10 -9.47
N PRO A 121 6.24 12.47 -10.64
CA PRO A 121 5.69 11.11 -10.72
C PRO A 121 6.60 10.04 -10.12
N LYS A 122 7.90 10.30 -9.96
CA LYS A 122 8.83 9.39 -9.28
C LYS A 122 8.61 9.34 -7.77
N ARG A 123 7.92 10.33 -7.21
CA ARG A 123 7.70 10.50 -5.76
C ARG A 123 6.25 10.28 -5.33
N SER A 124 5.37 9.97 -6.25
CA SER A 124 3.94 9.73 -5.97
C SER A 124 3.36 8.68 -6.92
N CYS A 125 2.21 8.12 -6.57
CA CYS A 125 1.40 7.29 -7.46
C CYS A 125 -0.09 7.55 -7.19
N GLY A 126 -0.90 6.56 -6.81
CA GLY A 126 -2.34 6.73 -6.60
C GLY A 126 -2.72 7.50 -5.33
N ILE A 127 -1.91 7.38 -4.27
CA ILE A 127 -2.21 8.05 -3.00
C ILE A 127 -1.80 9.52 -3.05
N ALA A 128 -2.66 10.40 -2.54
CA ALA A 128 -2.31 11.79 -2.30
C ALA A 128 -2.85 12.30 -0.95
N ASN A 129 -2.30 13.42 -0.49
CA ASN A 129 -2.75 14.11 0.72
C ASN A 129 -3.09 15.56 0.39
N VAL A 130 -4.23 16.02 0.90
CA VAL A 130 -4.75 17.37 0.73
C VAL A 130 -5.19 17.95 2.06
N GLY A 131 -4.81 19.18 2.32
CA GLY A 131 -5.25 19.97 3.47
C GLY A 131 -5.91 21.27 3.05
N ILE A 132 -6.58 21.90 3.99
CA ILE A 132 -7.13 23.26 3.87
C ILE A 132 -6.43 24.16 4.89
N LYS A 133 -5.97 25.32 4.47
CA LYS A 133 -5.31 26.29 5.36
C LYS A 133 -6.22 26.64 6.53
N GLY A 134 -5.71 26.54 7.76
CA GLY A 134 -6.44 26.86 8.97
C GLY A 134 -7.46 25.81 9.44
N MET A 135 -7.62 24.69 8.73
CA MET A 135 -8.54 23.61 9.09
C MET A 135 -7.76 22.38 9.57
N LYS A 136 -8.19 21.77 10.66
CA LYS A 136 -7.58 20.52 11.15
C LYS A 136 -7.93 19.34 10.21
N PRO A 137 -7.01 18.36 10.03
CA PRO A 137 -7.26 17.20 9.17
C PRO A 137 -8.55 16.43 9.51
N LYS A 138 -8.84 16.25 10.80
CA LYS A 138 -10.07 15.59 11.24
C LYS A 138 -11.33 16.37 10.87
N GLU A 139 -11.33 17.68 11.03
CA GLU A 139 -12.45 18.54 10.67
C GLU A 139 -12.73 18.48 9.16
N LEU A 140 -11.67 18.47 8.35
CA LEU A 140 -11.80 18.28 6.89
C LEU A 140 -12.41 16.92 6.57
N ALA A 141 -11.93 15.84 7.18
CA ALA A 141 -12.44 14.49 6.96
C ALA A 141 -13.92 14.37 7.36
N ASP A 142 -14.29 14.90 8.52
CA ASP A 142 -15.67 14.89 9.02
C ASP A 142 -16.59 15.70 8.08
N THR A 143 -16.12 16.86 7.60
CA THR A 143 -16.88 17.71 6.67
C THR A 143 -17.10 17.02 5.32
N LEU A 144 -16.06 16.39 4.77
CA LEU A 144 -16.14 15.63 3.51
C LEU A 144 -17.14 14.48 3.63
N MET A 145 -17.09 13.75 4.76
CA MET A 145 -18.01 12.65 5.00
C MET A 145 -19.45 13.12 5.21
N ALA A 146 -19.66 14.15 6.06
CA ALA A 146 -21.00 14.62 6.40
C ALA A 146 -21.73 15.24 5.20
N LYS A 147 -21.05 16.13 4.45
CA LYS A 147 -21.67 16.90 3.37
C LYS A 147 -21.67 16.19 2.01
N TYR A 148 -20.58 15.47 1.71
CA TYR A 148 -20.33 14.96 0.36
C TYR A 148 -20.27 13.43 0.29
N LYS A 149 -20.35 12.73 1.45
CA LYS A 149 -20.21 11.27 1.56
C LYS A 149 -18.86 10.76 1.02
N ILE A 150 -17.83 11.60 1.14
CA ILE A 150 -16.46 11.25 0.74
C ILE A 150 -15.69 10.80 1.98
N TYR A 151 -15.39 9.51 2.05
CA TYR A 151 -14.57 8.95 3.11
C TYR A 151 -13.08 9.24 2.84
N THR A 152 -12.38 9.76 3.84
CA THR A 152 -10.95 10.04 3.80
C THR A 152 -10.31 9.68 5.14
N VAL A 153 -8.98 9.55 5.15
CA VAL A 153 -8.23 9.31 6.37
C VAL A 153 -7.50 10.59 6.78
N ALA A 154 -7.87 11.16 7.92
CA ALA A 154 -7.17 12.29 8.49
C ALA A 154 -5.73 11.88 8.88
N ILE A 155 -4.75 12.65 8.43
CA ILE A 155 -3.33 12.52 8.76
C ILE A 155 -2.91 13.78 9.50
N ASP A 156 -2.44 13.61 10.74
CA ASP A 156 -1.99 14.70 11.61
C ASP A 156 -0.69 14.27 12.28
N GLY A 157 0.42 14.40 11.57
CA GLY A 157 1.72 13.99 12.08
C GLY A 157 2.78 13.84 11.00
N ALA A 158 4.02 13.62 11.40
CA ALA A 158 5.19 13.46 10.52
C ALA A 158 5.33 14.62 9.51
N ASN A 159 5.01 15.86 9.91
CA ASN A 159 4.98 17.07 9.08
C ASN A 159 4.01 16.99 7.88
N VAL A 160 3.02 16.12 7.93
CA VAL A 160 1.96 16.03 6.93
C VAL A 160 0.61 16.24 7.62
N PHE A 161 -0.11 17.26 7.19
CA PHE A 161 -1.40 17.66 7.77
C PHE A 161 -2.44 17.73 6.66
N GLY A 162 -3.45 16.86 6.72
CA GLY A 162 -4.51 16.81 5.72
C GLY A 162 -5.20 15.47 5.64
N CYS A 163 -6.02 15.27 4.63
CA CYS A 163 -6.73 14.04 4.36
C CYS A 163 -6.01 13.22 3.29
N ARG A 164 -5.77 11.94 3.57
CA ARG A 164 -5.28 10.98 2.59
C ARG A 164 -6.42 10.53 1.69
N ILE A 165 -6.23 10.72 0.40
CA ILE A 165 -7.10 10.24 -0.66
C ILE A 165 -6.44 9.03 -1.31
N SER A 166 -7.14 7.91 -1.36
CA SER A 166 -6.60 6.63 -1.85
C SER A 166 -7.57 6.02 -2.87
N PRO A 167 -7.61 6.54 -4.10
CA PRO A 167 -8.39 5.90 -5.16
C PRO A 167 -7.82 4.53 -5.48
N ASN A 168 -8.64 3.63 -5.99
CA ASN A 168 -8.17 2.36 -6.52
C ASN A 168 -8.65 2.20 -7.97
N LEU A 169 -8.20 1.15 -8.64
CA LEU A 169 -8.49 0.94 -10.06
C LEU A 169 -9.99 0.92 -10.40
N TYR A 170 -10.83 0.54 -9.44
CA TYR A 170 -12.30 0.52 -9.57
C TYR A 170 -12.97 1.87 -9.24
N THR A 171 -12.19 2.90 -8.90
CA THR A 171 -12.73 4.26 -8.71
C THR A 171 -13.15 4.85 -10.05
N THR A 172 -14.42 5.26 -10.15
CA THR A 172 -15.03 5.89 -11.34
C THR A 172 -14.87 7.40 -11.33
#